data_bfd1a9c170129abd42d4fcec8c737ba5
#
_entry.id   bfd1a9c170129abd42d4fcec8c737ba5
#
_cell.length_a   1.000
_cell.length_b   1.000
_cell.length_c   1.000
_cell.angle_alpha   90.00
_cell.angle_beta   90.00
_cell.angle_gamma   90.00
#
_symmetry.space_group_name_H-M   'P 1'
#
loop_
_entity.id
_entity.type
_entity.pdbx_description
1 polymer ?
#
loop_
_entity_poly.entity_id
_entity_poly.type
_entity_poly.pdbx_seq_one_letter_code
_entity_poly.pdbx_strand_id
1 'polypeptide(L)'
;MAISKEMRKLINKWKTGTSWPKRLEWLEIKGIRGWSGQRVDFQFPIVALVGENGSGKSTVLQCAASVYKDKKKRFASFFFPDTPFEKIQSAYIRYSYREGHNSLVKSIRKPTNRWIGNPDRPARRVEYVDLSRLQPVNARLGYLKLLKGGSTEQSHEAFDQERLDRLKNIIGKSYTAAGLSTTTIDAKRPVTVISNEGTRYSGFHQGAGEITATELIAVDYPKYGLILIDEIETSLHPRAQRRLMRDLANLARERELQILITTHSPYILSELPPEARIYLMNGVEGKTAVSGVSPEFAMTKMDEENHPECDVYVEDVVAKTLVSEVIASSRERELLSRVMIIPFGTASVGMALGQMAHNNRFPRTTVVYLDGDQSPAQGCTILPGDDAPEVVVFNAL
;
A
#
# COMPACT_ATOMS: atom_id res chain seq x y z
N MET A 1 12.87 9.15 0.44
CA MET A 1 13.66 8.05 1.04
C MET A 1 14.14 7.07 -0.02
N ALA A 2 15.31 6.45 0.15
CA ALA A 2 15.82 5.47 -0.82
C ALA A 2 15.06 4.14 -0.71
N ILE A 3 14.58 3.65 -1.84
CA ILE A 3 13.93 2.32 -1.97
C ILE A 3 14.90 1.21 -1.51
N SER A 4 14.39 0.20 -0.82
CA SER A 4 15.16 -0.93 -0.28
C SER A 4 15.90 -1.73 -1.37
N LYS A 5 16.97 -2.45 -0.96
CA LYS A 5 17.76 -3.30 -1.87
C LYS A 5 16.88 -4.38 -2.52
N GLU A 6 15.99 -5.01 -1.77
CA GLU A 6 15.09 -6.08 -2.24
C GLU A 6 14.09 -5.53 -3.25
N MET A 7 13.52 -4.36 -2.99
CA MET A 7 12.61 -3.70 -3.91
C MET A 7 13.32 -3.29 -5.21
N ARG A 8 14.56 -2.77 -5.14
CA ARG A 8 15.37 -2.48 -6.34
C ARG A 8 15.63 -3.72 -7.19
N LYS A 9 15.91 -4.87 -6.57
CA LYS A 9 16.06 -6.14 -7.29
C LYS A 9 14.74 -6.56 -7.96
N LEU A 10 13.61 -6.36 -7.31
CA LEU A 10 12.28 -6.64 -7.86
C LEU A 10 12.00 -5.73 -9.07
N ILE A 11 12.25 -4.42 -8.95
CA ILE A 11 12.09 -3.44 -10.04
C ILE A 11 12.95 -3.85 -11.25
N ASN A 12 14.21 -4.21 -11.02
CA ASN A 12 15.12 -4.62 -12.10
C ASN A 12 14.60 -5.87 -12.82
N LYS A 13 14.16 -6.90 -12.07
CA LYS A 13 13.57 -8.10 -12.66
C LYS A 13 12.27 -7.80 -13.42
N TRP A 14 11.42 -6.90 -12.88
CA TRP A 14 10.19 -6.50 -13.55
C TRP A 14 10.45 -5.81 -14.89
N LYS A 15 11.43 -4.91 -14.95
CA LYS A 15 11.83 -4.18 -16.16
C LYS A 15 12.31 -5.07 -17.29
N THR A 16 12.76 -6.30 -17.03
CA THR A 16 13.15 -7.24 -18.11
C THR A 16 11.97 -7.70 -18.97
N GLY A 17 10.73 -7.57 -18.47
CA GLY A 17 9.51 -7.91 -19.20
C GLY A 17 9.25 -9.39 -19.44
N THR A 18 10.17 -10.28 -19.07
CA THR A 18 10.11 -11.74 -19.37
C THR A 18 9.44 -12.56 -18.27
N SER A 19 9.26 -11.97 -17.10
CA SER A 19 8.72 -12.62 -15.90
C SER A 19 7.22 -12.35 -15.71
N TRP A 20 6.60 -12.99 -14.72
CA TRP A 20 5.17 -12.92 -14.39
C TRP A 20 4.25 -13.35 -15.55
N PRO A 21 4.35 -14.61 -15.96
CA PRO A 21 3.51 -15.15 -17.04
C PRO A 21 2.02 -15.20 -16.67
N LYS A 22 1.71 -15.15 -15.37
CA LYS A 22 0.33 -15.07 -14.87
C LYS A 22 0.18 -13.81 -14.03
N ARG A 23 -0.58 -12.84 -14.55
CA ARG A 23 -0.88 -11.60 -13.81
C ARG A 23 -2.24 -11.02 -14.19
N LEU A 24 -2.88 -10.38 -13.25
CA LEU A 24 -4.01 -9.50 -13.48
C LEU A 24 -3.46 -8.15 -13.95
N GLU A 25 -3.90 -7.67 -15.09
CA GLU A 25 -3.40 -6.43 -15.68
C GLU A 25 -4.27 -5.24 -15.28
N TRP A 26 -5.59 -5.41 -15.30
CA TRP A 26 -6.53 -4.39 -14.85
C TRP A 26 -7.89 -4.99 -14.50
N LEU A 27 -8.66 -4.20 -13.73
CA LEU A 27 -10.07 -4.41 -13.43
C LEU A 27 -10.87 -3.18 -13.84
N GLU A 28 -12.05 -3.39 -14.43
CA GLU A 28 -13.08 -2.39 -14.66
C GLU A 28 -14.33 -2.85 -13.90
N ILE A 29 -14.84 -2.01 -13.01
CA ILE A 29 -15.88 -2.38 -12.05
C ILE A 29 -17.08 -1.47 -12.24
N LYS A 30 -18.27 -2.05 -12.42
CA LYS A 30 -19.54 -1.31 -12.53
C LYS A 30 -20.63 -1.93 -11.68
N GLY A 31 -21.46 -1.05 -11.07
CA GLY A 31 -22.66 -1.46 -10.34
C GLY A 31 -22.37 -2.14 -8.99
N ILE A 32 -21.17 -1.95 -8.43
CA ILE A 32 -20.75 -2.54 -7.15
C ILE A 32 -20.26 -1.42 -6.24
N ARG A 33 -20.93 -1.18 -5.11
CA ARG A 33 -20.49 -0.29 -4.03
C ARG A 33 -19.93 1.06 -4.53
N GLY A 34 -20.68 1.74 -5.42
CA GLY A 34 -20.34 3.06 -5.94
C GLY A 34 -19.34 3.08 -7.11
N TRP A 35 -18.90 1.92 -7.61
CA TRP A 35 -18.17 1.82 -8.86
C TRP A 35 -19.14 1.89 -10.05
N SER A 36 -18.87 2.78 -11.01
CA SER A 36 -19.74 3.08 -12.17
C SER A 36 -19.12 2.76 -13.54
N GLY A 37 -17.99 2.04 -13.56
CA GLY A 37 -17.30 1.62 -14.77
C GLY A 37 -15.84 2.05 -14.82
N GLN A 38 -15.30 2.50 -13.71
CA GLN A 38 -13.91 2.92 -13.64
C GLN A 38 -12.96 1.73 -13.66
N ARG A 39 -11.76 1.98 -14.21
CA ARG A 39 -10.71 1.00 -14.38
C ARG A 39 -9.57 1.25 -13.38
N VAL A 40 -9.00 0.15 -12.89
CA VAL A 40 -7.81 0.11 -12.03
C VAL A 40 -6.75 -0.74 -12.72
N ASP A 41 -5.61 -0.16 -13.05
CA ASP A 41 -4.50 -0.79 -13.75
C ASP A 41 -3.40 -1.22 -12.76
N PHE A 42 -2.91 -2.46 -12.89
CA PHE A 42 -1.87 -3.02 -12.03
C PHE A 42 -0.54 -3.11 -12.78
N GLN A 43 0.28 -2.08 -12.64
CA GLN A 43 1.49 -1.89 -13.44
C GLN A 43 2.77 -2.45 -12.81
N PHE A 44 2.67 -3.04 -11.61
CA PHE A 44 3.81 -3.58 -10.86
C PHE A 44 3.41 -4.86 -10.11
N PRO A 45 4.36 -5.76 -9.80
CA PRO A 45 4.05 -7.00 -9.08
C PRO A 45 3.45 -6.81 -7.69
N ILE A 46 3.82 -5.74 -6.98
CA ILE A 46 3.23 -5.38 -5.69
C ILE A 46 2.55 -4.03 -5.85
N VAL A 47 1.22 -3.99 -5.72
CA VAL A 47 0.44 -2.76 -5.85
C VAL A 47 -0.27 -2.44 -4.54
N ALA A 48 -0.11 -1.22 -4.07
CA ALA A 48 -0.84 -0.67 -2.93
C ALA A 48 -2.01 0.21 -3.39
N LEU A 49 -3.20 -0.15 -2.93
CA LEU A 49 -4.41 0.66 -3.03
C LEU A 49 -4.53 1.50 -1.77
N VAL A 50 -4.54 2.80 -1.92
CA VAL A 50 -4.61 3.78 -0.84
C VAL A 50 -5.79 4.72 -1.04
N GLY A 51 -6.28 5.36 -0.01
CA GLY A 51 -7.40 6.30 -0.05
C GLY A 51 -8.23 6.25 1.23
N GLU A 52 -9.17 7.15 1.35
CA GLU A 52 -10.06 7.26 2.50
C GLU A 52 -10.91 6.00 2.76
N ASN A 53 -11.51 5.93 3.94
CA ASN A 53 -12.49 4.90 4.24
C ASN A 53 -13.68 5.01 3.27
N GLY A 54 -14.14 3.86 2.77
CA GLY A 54 -15.23 3.83 1.79
C GLY A 54 -14.81 4.16 0.34
N SER A 55 -13.54 4.47 0.05
CA SER A 55 -13.05 4.71 -1.33
C SER A 55 -13.12 3.48 -2.24
N GLY A 56 -13.32 2.28 -1.68
CA GLY A 56 -13.50 1.05 -2.46
C GLY A 56 -12.26 0.16 -2.55
N LYS A 57 -11.24 0.36 -1.73
CA LYS A 57 -10.02 -0.47 -1.67
C LYS A 57 -10.31 -1.95 -1.54
N SER A 58 -11.04 -2.35 -0.49
CA SER A 58 -11.41 -3.76 -0.26
C SER A 58 -12.30 -4.30 -1.37
N THR A 59 -13.11 -3.46 -2.02
CA THR A 59 -13.94 -3.87 -3.17
C THR A 59 -13.06 -4.29 -4.36
N VAL A 60 -11.97 -3.55 -4.63
CA VAL A 60 -11.02 -3.92 -5.69
C VAL A 60 -10.35 -5.26 -5.37
N LEU A 61 -9.90 -5.50 -4.12
CA LEU A 61 -9.33 -6.79 -3.71
C LEU A 61 -10.34 -7.93 -3.86
N GLN A 62 -11.58 -7.72 -3.45
CA GLN A 62 -12.66 -8.72 -3.55
C GLN A 62 -13.00 -9.02 -5.01
N CYS A 63 -13.02 -8.01 -5.89
CA CYS A 63 -13.14 -8.21 -7.33
C CYS A 63 -11.96 -9.01 -7.88
N ALA A 64 -10.72 -8.67 -7.51
CA ALA A 64 -9.52 -9.41 -7.92
C ALA A 64 -9.55 -10.88 -7.46
N ALA A 65 -10.07 -11.16 -6.26
CA ALA A 65 -10.25 -12.53 -5.77
C ALA A 65 -11.29 -13.30 -6.60
N SER A 66 -12.35 -12.63 -7.04
CA SER A 66 -13.49 -13.28 -7.72
C SER A 66 -13.22 -13.63 -9.17
N VAL A 67 -12.24 -13.01 -9.84
CA VAL A 67 -11.98 -13.22 -11.29
C VAL A 67 -11.20 -14.49 -11.60
N TYR A 68 -10.70 -15.21 -10.61
CA TYR A 68 -9.98 -16.46 -10.80
C TYR A 68 -10.74 -17.68 -10.25
N LYS A 69 -10.52 -18.84 -10.88
CA LYS A 69 -10.88 -20.13 -10.28
C LYS A 69 -9.81 -20.50 -9.27
N ASP A 70 -10.21 -20.66 -8.03
CA ASP A 70 -9.36 -21.07 -6.92
C ASP A 70 -9.99 -22.24 -6.14
N LYS A 71 -9.17 -22.98 -5.38
CA LYS A 71 -9.64 -24.10 -4.53
C LYS A 71 -10.68 -23.67 -3.50
N LYS A 72 -10.60 -22.43 -2.98
CA LYS A 72 -11.53 -21.86 -2.00
C LYS A 72 -12.86 -21.41 -2.60
N LYS A 73 -13.08 -21.58 -3.91
CA LYS A 73 -14.33 -21.29 -4.65
C LYS A 73 -14.90 -19.90 -4.38
N ARG A 74 -14.03 -18.87 -4.30
CA ARG A 74 -14.44 -17.48 -4.10
C ARG A 74 -15.09 -16.96 -5.38
N PHE A 75 -16.40 -16.77 -5.35
CA PHE A 75 -17.20 -16.22 -6.42
C PHE A 75 -17.55 -14.76 -6.14
N ALA A 76 -17.93 -14.00 -7.15
CA ALA A 76 -18.46 -12.66 -6.96
C ALA A 76 -19.69 -12.64 -6.03
N SER A 77 -20.54 -13.67 -6.10
CA SER A 77 -21.69 -13.83 -5.19
C SER A 77 -21.31 -14.04 -3.72
N PHE A 78 -20.09 -14.52 -3.44
CA PHE A 78 -19.59 -14.63 -2.06
C PHE A 78 -19.25 -13.26 -1.46
N PHE A 79 -18.61 -12.39 -2.24
CA PHE A 79 -18.22 -11.06 -1.77
C PHE A 79 -19.33 -10.02 -1.91
N PHE A 80 -20.23 -10.22 -2.87
CA PHE A 80 -21.30 -9.29 -3.25
C PHE A 80 -22.64 -10.03 -3.30
N PRO A 81 -23.13 -10.53 -2.14
CA PRO A 81 -24.44 -11.19 -2.07
C PRO A 81 -25.56 -10.15 -2.18
N ASP A 82 -26.71 -10.58 -2.66
CA ASP A 82 -27.96 -9.83 -2.45
C ASP A 82 -28.37 -9.97 -0.99
N THR A 83 -28.83 -8.88 -0.40
CA THR A 83 -29.33 -8.85 0.96
C THR A 83 -30.81 -8.41 0.98
N PRO A 84 -31.53 -8.54 2.11
CA PRO A 84 -32.87 -7.97 2.24
C PRO A 84 -32.92 -6.45 2.05
N PHE A 85 -31.79 -5.77 2.24
CA PHE A 85 -31.68 -4.31 2.22
C PHE A 85 -31.21 -3.75 0.89
N GLU A 86 -30.45 -4.53 0.11
CA GLU A 86 -29.92 -4.10 -1.17
C GLU A 86 -29.78 -5.26 -2.16
N LYS A 87 -29.98 -4.96 -3.45
CA LYS A 87 -29.79 -5.91 -4.54
C LYS A 87 -28.81 -5.31 -5.55
N ILE A 88 -27.79 -6.07 -5.87
CA ILE A 88 -26.83 -5.69 -6.92
C ILE A 88 -27.41 -6.10 -8.25
N GLN A 89 -27.62 -5.16 -9.17
CA GLN A 89 -28.14 -5.37 -10.50
C GLN A 89 -27.34 -4.60 -11.54
N SER A 90 -27.37 -5.05 -12.80
CA SER A 90 -26.64 -4.42 -13.91
C SER A 90 -25.14 -4.23 -13.62
N ALA A 91 -24.56 -5.14 -12.85
CA ALA A 91 -23.17 -5.09 -12.42
C ALA A 91 -22.27 -5.94 -13.32
N TYR A 92 -21.03 -5.49 -13.46
CA TYR A 92 -19.99 -6.31 -14.07
C TYR A 92 -18.62 -6.05 -13.43
N ILE A 93 -17.76 -7.07 -13.54
CA ILE A 93 -16.31 -7.03 -13.32
C ILE A 93 -15.68 -7.48 -14.62
N ARG A 94 -15.18 -6.54 -15.42
CA ARG A 94 -14.40 -6.80 -16.62
C ARG A 94 -12.94 -6.77 -16.26
N TYR A 95 -12.12 -7.66 -16.80
CA TYR A 95 -10.73 -7.77 -16.40
C TYR A 95 -9.85 -8.25 -17.55
N SER A 96 -8.60 -7.78 -17.54
CA SER A 96 -7.52 -8.33 -18.36
C SER A 96 -6.57 -9.13 -17.48
N TYR A 97 -6.17 -10.27 -17.99
CA TYR A 97 -5.15 -11.09 -17.36
C TYR A 97 -4.17 -11.61 -18.41
N ARG A 98 -2.93 -11.75 -18.00
CA ARG A 98 -1.89 -12.37 -18.81
C ARG A 98 -1.79 -13.86 -18.51
N GLU A 99 -1.63 -14.65 -19.57
CA GLU A 99 -1.27 -16.06 -19.50
C GLU A 99 -0.18 -16.33 -20.54
N GLY A 100 1.05 -16.55 -20.08
CA GLY A 100 2.23 -16.57 -20.91
C GLY A 100 2.51 -15.22 -21.58
N HIS A 101 2.50 -15.20 -22.90
CA HIS A 101 2.69 -13.97 -23.71
C HIS A 101 1.37 -13.26 -24.07
N ASN A 102 0.22 -13.91 -23.84
CA ASN A 102 -1.08 -13.40 -24.27
C ASN A 102 -1.79 -12.64 -23.16
N SER A 103 -2.34 -11.47 -23.48
CA SER A 103 -3.29 -10.76 -22.65
C SER A 103 -4.72 -11.05 -23.11
N LEU A 104 -5.55 -11.51 -22.20
CA LEU A 104 -6.92 -11.95 -22.47
C LEU A 104 -7.90 -11.13 -21.65
N VAL A 105 -9.01 -10.72 -22.26
CA VAL A 105 -10.06 -9.94 -21.58
C VAL A 105 -11.29 -10.84 -21.37
N LYS A 106 -11.80 -10.84 -20.14
CA LYS A 106 -13.03 -11.55 -19.75
C LYS A 106 -13.90 -10.68 -18.85
N SER A 107 -15.11 -11.16 -18.57
CA SER A 107 -16.02 -10.49 -17.66
C SER A 107 -16.85 -11.47 -16.85
N ILE A 108 -17.10 -11.10 -15.59
CA ILE A 108 -18.15 -11.67 -14.75
C ILE A 108 -19.21 -10.59 -14.63
N ARG A 109 -20.47 -10.93 -14.84
CA ARG A 109 -21.57 -9.95 -14.88
C ARG A 109 -22.80 -10.45 -14.15
N LYS A 110 -23.56 -9.53 -13.63
CA LYS A 110 -24.85 -9.76 -12.98
C LYS A 110 -25.90 -8.88 -13.64
N PRO A 111 -26.47 -9.31 -14.77
CA PRO A 111 -27.48 -8.51 -15.49
C PRO A 111 -28.77 -8.35 -14.68
N THR A 112 -29.18 -9.39 -13.96
CA THR A 112 -30.40 -9.41 -13.15
C THR A 112 -30.13 -10.03 -11.77
N ASN A 113 -30.58 -11.27 -11.54
CA ASN A 113 -30.55 -11.89 -10.20
C ASN A 113 -29.34 -12.80 -9.94
N ARG A 114 -28.56 -13.18 -10.95
CA ARG A 114 -27.43 -14.08 -10.74
C ARG A 114 -26.17 -13.66 -11.49
N TRP A 115 -25.04 -13.98 -10.91
CA TRP A 115 -23.73 -13.81 -11.53
C TRP A 115 -23.50 -14.86 -12.61
N ILE A 116 -23.08 -14.42 -13.80
CA ILE A 116 -22.73 -15.24 -14.96
C ILE A 116 -21.27 -14.99 -15.37
N GLY A 117 -20.66 -15.91 -16.13
CA GLY A 117 -19.25 -15.86 -16.53
C GLY A 117 -18.30 -16.60 -15.56
N ASN A 118 -18.82 -17.19 -14.49
CA ASN A 118 -18.00 -17.95 -13.52
C ASN A 118 -17.29 -19.18 -14.13
N PRO A 119 -17.86 -19.97 -15.04
CA PRO A 119 -17.18 -21.12 -15.67
C PRO A 119 -15.95 -20.74 -16.49
N ASP A 120 -15.91 -19.53 -17.04
CA ASP A 120 -14.86 -19.08 -17.97
C ASP A 120 -13.68 -18.39 -17.29
N ARG A 121 -13.66 -18.32 -15.95
CA ARG A 121 -12.57 -17.71 -15.20
C ARG A 121 -11.27 -18.48 -15.38
N PRO A 122 -10.10 -17.80 -15.51
CA PRO A 122 -8.81 -18.47 -15.55
C PRO A 122 -8.47 -19.14 -14.21
N ALA A 123 -7.69 -20.22 -14.26
CA ALA A 123 -7.21 -20.91 -13.06
C ALA A 123 -5.97 -20.23 -12.51
N ARG A 124 -6.01 -19.80 -11.24
CA ARG A 124 -4.87 -19.25 -10.50
C ARG A 124 -5.03 -19.50 -9.01
N ARG A 125 -3.93 -19.78 -8.32
CA ARG A 125 -3.93 -19.81 -6.85
C ARG A 125 -4.09 -18.38 -6.32
N VAL A 126 -5.10 -18.18 -5.48
CA VAL A 126 -5.41 -16.89 -4.85
C VAL A 126 -5.42 -17.07 -3.35
N GLU A 127 -4.62 -16.28 -2.65
CA GLU A 127 -4.69 -16.14 -1.20
C GLU A 127 -5.23 -14.76 -0.84
N TYR A 128 -6.32 -14.74 -0.08
CA TYR A 128 -6.97 -13.52 0.38
C TYR A 128 -6.92 -13.47 1.90
N VAL A 129 -6.21 -12.50 2.40
CA VAL A 129 -6.02 -12.21 3.82
C VAL A 129 -6.88 -10.99 4.16
N ASP A 130 -8.03 -11.25 4.77
CA ASP A 130 -9.02 -10.23 5.09
C ASP A 130 -8.82 -9.59 6.47
N LEU A 131 -9.69 -8.65 6.81
CA LEU A 131 -9.67 -7.91 8.07
C LEU A 131 -10.01 -8.76 9.31
N SER A 132 -10.50 -10.00 9.14
CA SER A 132 -10.85 -10.86 10.27
C SER A 132 -9.63 -11.17 11.15
N ARG A 133 -8.41 -11.12 10.58
CA ARG A 133 -7.16 -11.29 11.32
C ARG A 133 -6.90 -10.19 12.35
N LEU A 134 -7.54 -9.03 12.21
CA LEU A 134 -7.37 -7.87 13.10
C LEU A 134 -8.11 -8.03 14.42
N GLN A 135 -9.10 -8.92 14.45
CA GLN A 135 -9.82 -9.20 15.67
C GLN A 135 -8.94 -9.99 16.64
N PRO A 136 -8.93 -9.64 17.92
CA PRO A 136 -8.32 -10.50 18.94
C PRO A 136 -8.84 -11.94 18.82
N VAL A 137 -7.98 -12.92 19.06
CA VAL A 137 -8.34 -14.34 18.86
C VAL A 137 -9.61 -14.73 19.62
N ASN A 138 -9.79 -14.20 20.83
CA ASN A 138 -10.98 -14.43 21.66
C ASN A 138 -12.26 -13.79 21.10
N ALA A 139 -12.15 -12.72 20.28
CA ALA A 139 -13.29 -12.05 19.66
C ALA A 139 -13.69 -12.66 18.30
N ARG A 140 -12.82 -13.50 17.72
CA ARG A 140 -13.11 -14.15 16.43
C ARG A 140 -14.22 -15.19 16.60
N LEU A 141 -15.11 -15.24 15.60
CA LEU A 141 -16.28 -16.13 15.62
C LEU A 141 -15.88 -17.61 15.87
N GLY A 142 -16.36 -18.15 16.97
CA GLY A 142 -16.15 -19.56 17.35
C GLY A 142 -14.81 -19.87 18.03
N TYR A 143 -13.87 -18.93 18.18
CA TYR A 143 -12.60 -19.19 18.84
C TYR A 143 -12.73 -19.37 20.37
N LEU A 144 -13.69 -18.72 21.02
CA LEU A 144 -13.97 -18.95 22.44
C LEU A 144 -14.30 -20.41 22.78
N LYS A 145 -14.79 -21.19 21.81
CA LYS A 145 -15.03 -22.63 22.01
C LYS A 145 -13.73 -23.40 22.29
N LEU A 146 -12.60 -22.91 21.76
CA LEU A 146 -11.29 -23.54 21.95
C LEU A 146 -10.78 -23.48 23.39
N LEU A 147 -11.34 -22.56 24.21
CA LEU A 147 -11.00 -22.41 25.63
C LEU A 147 -11.85 -23.28 26.56
N LYS A 148 -12.80 -24.06 26.03
CA LYS A 148 -13.62 -24.94 26.85
C LYS A 148 -12.78 -26.03 27.48
N GLY A 149 -13.15 -26.42 28.72
CA GLY A 149 -12.50 -27.50 29.45
C GLY A 149 -12.45 -28.79 28.64
N GLY A 150 -11.32 -29.53 28.73
CA GLY A 150 -11.06 -30.72 27.93
C GLY A 150 -10.51 -30.49 26.52
N SER A 151 -10.32 -29.24 26.11
CA SER A 151 -9.60 -28.90 24.87
C SER A 151 -8.11 -29.23 25.02
N THR A 152 -7.57 -30.02 24.09
CA THR A 152 -6.13 -30.30 23.99
C THR A 152 -5.61 -29.93 22.62
N GLU A 153 -4.30 -29.72 22.51
CA GLU A 153 -3.64 -29.52 21.21
C GLU A 153 -3.74 -30.82 20.41
N GLN A 154 -4.31 -30.74 19.21
CA GLN A 154 -4.47 -31.87 18.30
C GLN A 154 -3.32 -32.00 17.31
N SER A 155 -2.88 -30.88 16.75
CA SER A 155 -1.76 -30.82 15.82
C SER A 155 -1.01 -29.52 15.96
N HIS A 156 0.27 -29.55 15.63
CA HIS A 156 1.13 -28.37 15.53
C HIS A 156 1.87 -28.43 14.18
N GLU A 157 1.63 -27.42 13.34
CA GLU A 157 2.38 -27.18 12.11
C GLU A 157 3.48 -26.18 12.42
N ALA A 158 4.68 -26.68 12.72
CA ALA A 158 5.83 -25.83 12.97
C ALA A 158 6.28 -25.14 11.67
N PHE A 159 6.69 -23.89 11.77
CA PHE A 159 7.36 -23.21 10.68
C PHE A 159 8.74 -23.81 10.43
N ASP A 160 9.08 -23.96 9.15
CA ASP A 160 10.42 -24.25 8.74
C ASP A 160 11.38 -23.08 9.06
N GLN A 161 12.67 -23.32 8.90
CA GLN A 161 13.69 -22.30 9.23
C GLN A 161 13.53 -21.02 8.40
N GLU A 162 13.12 -21.12 7.13
CA GLU A 162 12.87 -19.98 6.28
C GLU A 162 11.75 -19.09 6.85
N ARG A 163 10.59 -19.67 7.17
CA ARG A 163 9.45 -18.96 7.76
C ARG A 163 9.79 -18.38 9.14
N LEU A 164 10.54 -19.11 9.96
CA LEU A 164 10.94 -18.65 11.28
C LEU A 164 11.89 -17.44 11.18
N ASP A 165 12.86 -17.47 10.27
CA ASP A 165 13.80 -16.37 10.07
C ASP A 165 13.11 -15.13 9.49
N ARG A 166 12.15 -15.30 8.59
CA ARG A 166 11.28 -14.22 8.10
C ARG A 166 10.52 -13.56 9.25
N LEU A 167 9.91 -14.34 10.15
CA LEU A 167 9.19 -13.83 11.32
C LEU A 167 10.11 -13.03 12.25
N LYS A 168 11.29 -13.58 12.57
CA LYS A 168 12.33 -12.87 13.36
C LYS A 168 12.72 -11.55 12.74
N ASN A 169 12.96 -11.54 11.42
CA ASN A 169 13.36 -10.35 10.69
C ASN A 169 12.26 -9.27 10.68
N ILE A 170 11.00 -9.65 10.48
CA ILE A 170 9.88 -8.70 10.45
C ILE A 170 9.67 -8.07 11.82
N ILE A 171 9.51 -8.88 12.86
CA ILE A 171 9.21 -8.39 14.21
C ILE A 171 10.46 -7.82 14.89
N GLY A 172 11.63 -8.43 14.67
CA GLY A 172 12.88 -8.04 15.31
C GLY A 172 13.05 -8.64 16.71
N LYS A 173 12.51 -9.84 16.93
CA LYS A 173 12.66 -10.63 18.15
C LYS A 173 13.27 -12.01 17.84
N SER A 174 13.94 -12.59 18.82
CA SER A 174 14.64 -13.88 18.70
C SER A 174 13.72 -15.05 19.09
N TYR A 175 12.73 -15.37 18.25
CA TYR A 175 11.89 -16.54 18.45
C TYR A 175 12.68 -17.82 18.24
N THR A 176 12.47 -18.82 19.09
CA THR A 176 13.06 -20.17 18.95
C THR A 176 12.19 -21.12 18.12
N ALA A 177 10.87 -20.93 18.16
CA ALA A 177 9.92 -21.66 17.34
C ALA A 177 8.67 -20.80 17.07
N ALA A 178 7.99 -21.09 15.97
CA ALA A 178 6.68 -20.53 15.64
C ALA A 178 5.89 -21.52 14.78
N GLY A 179 4.56 -21.40 14.77
CA GLY A 179 3.70 -22.26 13.95
C GLY A 179 2.22 -22.03 14.20
N LEU A 180 1.42 -22.92 13.63
CA LEU A 180 -0.02 -22.97 13.82
C LEU A 180 -0.40 -24.24 14.56
N SER A 181 -1.23 -24.11 15.60
CA SER A 181 -1.76 -25.26 16.34
C SER A 181 -3.28 -25.34 16.19
N THR A 182 -3.79 -26.54 16.11
CA THR A 182 -5.22 -26.83 16.16
C THR A 182 -5.58 -27.56 17.45
N THR A 183 -6.85 -27.55 17.80
CA THR A 183 -7.34 -28.21 18.99
C THR A 183 -8.30 -29.36 18.64
N THR A 184 -8.46 -30.28 19.57
CA THR A 184 -9.41 -31.42 19.47
C THR A 184 -10.86 -30.94 19.29
N ILE A 185 -11.20 -29.72 19.73
CA ILE A 185 -12.55 -29.17 19.60
C ILE A 185 -12.82 -28.67 18.18
N ASP A 186 -11.84 -28.04 17.53
CA ASP A 186 -12.03 -27.51 16.17
C ASP A 186 -10.70 -27.41 15.38
N ALA A 187 -10.45 -28.41 14.58
CA ALA A 187 -9.28 -28.47 13.71
C ALA A 187 -9.30 -27.44 12.55
N LYS A 188 -10.43 -26.76 12.31
CA LYS A 188 -10.54 -25.75 11.25
C LYS A 188 -10.17 -24.35 11.70
N ARG A 189 -9.89 -24.15 12.99
CA ARG A 189 -9.52 -22.86 13.56
C ARG A 189 -8.11 -22.91 14.14
N PRO A 190 -7.07 -22.83 13.30
CA PRO A 190 -5.70 -22.79 13.80
C PRO A 190 -5.46 -21.51 14.61
N VAL A 191 -4.64 -21.64 15.65
CA VAL A 191 -4.17 -20.56 16.50
C VAL A 191 -2.66 -20.46 16.33
N THR A 192 -2.15 -19.24 16.23
CA THR A 192 -0.71 -19.00 16.20
C THR A 192 -0.07 -19.40 17.53
N VAL A 193 1.08 -20.05 17.48
CA VAL A 193 1.87 -20.40 18.65
C VAL A 193 3.32 -20.02 18.39
N ILE A 194 3.93 -19.32 19.32
CA ILE A 194 5.34 -18.91 19.25
C ILE A 194 6.06 -19.29 20.53
N SER A 195 7.38 -19.45 20.43
CA SER A 195 8.26 -19.66 21.58
C SER A 195 9.36 -18.61 21.58
N ASN A 196 9.57 -17.98 22.72
CA ASN A 196 10.64 -17.02 22.95
C ASN A 196 11.27 -17.27 24.31
N GLU A 197 12.60 -17.37 24.37
CA GLU A 197 13.36 -17.56 25.62
C GLU A 197 12.82 -18.70 26.50
N GLY A 198 12.47 -19.83 25.86
CA GLY A 198 11.94 -21.03 26.56
C GLY A 198 10.45 -20.94 26.92
N THR A 199 9.79 -19.82 26.77
CA THR A 199 8.36 -19.66 27.03
C THR A 199 7.55 -19.84 25.75
N ARG A 200 6.59 -20.77 25.75
CA ARG A 200 5.65 -21.02 24.66
C ARG A 200 4.31 -20.37 24.98
N TYR A 201 3.76 -19.58 24.05
CA TYR A 201 2.44 -18.95 24.20
C TYR A 201 1.69 -18.87 22.88
N SER A 202 0.37 -18.86 22.97
CA SER A 202 -0.52 -18.86 21.81
C SER A 202 -1.07 -17.47 21.49
N GLY A 203 -1.76 -17.34 20.35
CA GLY A 203 -2.43 -16.11 19.92
C GLY A 203 -3.42 -15.53 20.92
N PHE A 204 -3.87 -16.29 21.92
CA PHE A 204 -4.67 -15.75 23.02
C PHE A 204 -3.87 -14.83 23.96
N HIS A 205 -2.54 -14.93 23.95
CA HIS A 205 -1.61 -14.17 24.80
C HIS A 205 -0.53 -13.43 24.02
N GLN A 206 -0.55 -13.53 22.69
CA GLN A 206 0.37 -12.79 21.82
C GLN A 206 -0.09 -11.33 21.67
N GLY A 207 0.87 -10.42 21.48
CA GLY A 207 0.57 -9.08 21.02
C GLY A 207 0.00 -9.07 19.59
N ALA A 208 -0.89 -8.14 19.29
CA ALA A 208 -1.57 -8.08 17.98
C ALA A 208 -0.59 -8.07 16.79
N GLY A 209 0.56 -7.39 16.90
CA GLY A 209 1.59 -7.39 15.86
C GLY A 209 2.27 -8.74 15.66
N GLU A 210 2.44 -9.52 16.73
CA GLU A 210 2.99 -10.88 16.64
C GLU A 210 1.99 -11.82 15.95
N ILE A 211 0.70 -11.73 16.30
CA ILE A 211 -0.36 -12.51 15.64
C ILE A 211 -0.38 -12.18 14.14
N THR A 212 -0.46 -10.89 13.80
CA THR A 212 -0.52 -10.43 12.40
C THR A 212 0.68 -10.92 11.60
N ALA A 213 1.90 -10.75 12.13
CA ALA A 213 3.11 -11.21 11.43
C ALA A 213 3.13 -12.73 11.29
N THR A 214 2.79 -13.49 12.35
CA THR A 214 2.77 -14.95 12.29
C THR A 214 1.74 -15.47 11.30
N GLU A 215 0.55 -14.87 11.25
CA GLU A 215 -0.50 -15.23 10.29
C GLU A 215 -0.08 -14.89 8.85
N LEU A 216 0.55 -13.74 8.61
CA LEU A 216 1.08 -13.39 7.28
C LEU A 216 2.20 -14.34 6.83
N ILE A 217 3.07 -14.79 7.74
CA ILE A 217 4.11 -15.78 7.44
C ILE A 217 3.50 -17.16 7.16
N ALA A 218 2.39 -17.51 7.83
CA ALA A 218 1.68 -18.77 7.62
C ALA A 218 0.96 -18.85 6.26
N VAL A 219 0.73 -17.72 5.60
CA VAL A 219 0.11 -17.72 4.26
C VAL A 219 0.93 -18.56 3.28
N ASP A 220 0.25 -19.35 2.46
CA ASP A 220 0.89 -20.03 1.33
C ASP A 220 1.17 -19.03 0.20
N TYR A 221 2.42 -18.94 -0.23
CA TYR A 221 2.86 -18.07 -1.32
C TYR A 221 3.23 -18.91 -2.56
N PRO A 222 2.25 -19.47 -3.28
CA PRO A 222 2.51 -20.38 -4.41
C PRO A 222 3.10 -19.63 -5.59
N LYS A 223 4.04 -20.24 -6.31
CA LYS A 223 4.63 -19.66 -7.52
C LYS A 223 3.52 -19.19 -8.49
N TYR A 224 3.66 -17.97 -9.04
CA TYR A 224 2.69 -17.29 -9.90
C TYR A 224 1.34 -16.96 -9.22
N GLY A 225 1.24 -17.10 -7.90
CA GLY A 225 0.03 -16.82 -7.14
C GLY A 225 -0.38 -15.36 -7.17
N LEU A 226 -1.64 -15.11 -6.83
CA LEU A 226 -2.19 -13.80 -6.51
C LEU A 226 -2.42 -13.73 -5.00
N ILE A 227 -1.76 -12.79 -4.35
CA ILE A 227 -1.87 -12.56 -2.91
C ILE A 227 -2.60 -11.23 -2.70
N LEU A 228 -3.65 -11.26 -1.92
CA LEU A 228 -4.51 -10.11 -1.62
C LEU A 228 -4.50 -9.90 -0.11
N ILE A 229 -4.06 -8.73 0.36
CA ILE A 229 -3.95 -8.43 1.79
C ILE A 229 -4.66 -7.12 2.07
N ASP A 230 -5.71 -7.16 2.87
CA ASP A 230 -6.45 -5.97 3.28
C ASP A 230 -5.82 -5.38 4.54
N GLU A 231 -5.59 -4.05 4.55
CA GLU A 231 -4.97 -3.28 5.66
C GLU A 231 -3.68 -3.90 6.21
N ILE A 232 -2.69 -4.06 5.34
CA ILE A 232 -1.46 -4.81 5.63
C ILE A 232 -0.69 -4.29 6.84
N GLU A 233 -0.76 -2.98 7.12
CA GLU A 233 -0.03 -2.32 8.20
C GLU A 233 -0.61 -2.56 9.60
N THR A 234 -1.85 -2.99 9.68
CA THR A 234 -2.58 -2.99 10.95
C THR A 234 -1.88 -3.81 12.02
N SER A 235 -1.77 -3.23 13.20
CA SER A 235 -1.06 -3.76 14.38
C SER A 235 0.46 -3.88 14.24
N LEU A 236 1.05 -3.49 13.12
CA LEU A 236 2.49 -3.54 12.91
C LEU A 236 3.15 -2.17 13.18
N HIS A 237 4.22 -2.17 13.98
CA HIS A 237 5.06 -0.99 14.18
C HIS A 237 5.72 -0.57 12.86
N PRO A 238 5.99 0.73 12.60
CA PRO A 238 6.60 1.21 11.35
C PRO A 238 7.83 0.44 10.86
N ARG A 239 8.72 0.04 11.77
CA ARG A 239 9.88 -0.79 11.41
C ARG A 239 9.46 -2.17 10.88
N ALA A 240 8.45 -2.79 11.48
CA ALA A 240 7.94 -4.08 11.03
C ALA A 240 7.25 -3.98 9.67
N GLN A 241 6.50 -2.89 9.42
CA GLN A 241 5.88 -2.60 8.12
C GLN A 241 6.93 -2.52 7.00
N ARG A 242 8.01 -1.77 7.20
CA ARG A 242 9.11 -1.67 6.22
C ARG A 242 9.80 -3.02 6.00
N ARG A 243 10.03 -3.80 7.05
CA ARG A 243 10.65 -5.13 6.95
C ARG A 243 9.73 -6.11 6.24
N LEU A 244 8.43 -6.06 6.51
CA LEU A 244 7.42 -6.85 5.81
C LEU A 244 7.41 -6.54 4.32
N MET A 245 7.47 -5.27 3.91
CA MET A 245 7.52 -4.90 2.50
C MET A 245 8.78 -5.44 1.80
N ARG A 246 9.92 -5.46 2.48
CA ARG A 246 11.16 -6.05 1.96
C ARG A 246 11.06 -7.57 1.79
N ASP A 247 10.44 -8.23 2.76
CA ASP A 247 10.15 -9.67 2.72
C ASP A 247 9.22 -10.01 1.55
N LEU A 248 8.12 -9.27 1.39
CA LEU A 248 7.19 -9.44 0.27
C LEU A 248 7.84 -9.13 -1.09
N ALA A 249 8.73 -8.15 -1.18
CA ALA A 249 9.49 -7.87 -2.40
C ALA A 249 10.41 -9.03 -2.79
N ASN A 250 11.05 -9.67 -1.80
CA ASN A 250 11.85 -10.86 -2.05
C ASN A 250 11.00 -12.03 -2.54
N LEU A 251 9.89 -12.34 -1.85
CA LEU A 251 8.96 -13.39 -2.25
C LEU A 251 8.35 -13.15 -3.64
N ALA A 252 7.92 -11.92 -3.92
CA ALA A 252 7.38 -11.55 -5.23
C ALA A 252 8.40 -11.78 -6.34
N ARG A 253 9.68 -11.46 -6.09
CA ARG A 253 10.78 -11.66 -7.04
C ARG A 253 11.10 -13.15 -7.25
N GLU A 254 11.14 -13.94 -6.21
CA GLU A 254 11.53 -15.36 -6.27
C GLU A 254 10.43 -16.25 -6.82
N ARG A 255 9.20 -16.01 -6.40
CA ARG A 255 8.04 -16.83 -6.76
C ARG A 255 7.17 -16.22 -7.85
N GLU A 256 7.57 -15.06 -8.39
CA GLU A 256 6.83 -14.29 -9.40
C GLU A 256 5.36 -14.08 -9.00
N LEU A 257 5.17 -13.70 -7.73
CA LEU A 257 3.87 -13.40 -7.16
C LEU A 257 3.37 -12.05 -7.65
N GLN A 258 2.07 -11.94 -7.81
CA GLN A 258 1.40 -10.65 -7.82
C GLN A 258 0.73 -10.43 -6.46
N ILE A 259 1.00 -9.29 -5.85
CA ILE A 259 0.53 -8.95 -4.51
C ILE A 259 -0.26 -7.64 -4.61
N LEU A 260 -1.53 -7.64 -4.26
CA LEU A 260 -2.33 -6.43 -4.13
C LEU A 260 -2.63 -6.21 -2.65
N ILE A 261 -2.31 -5.04 -2.15
CA ILE A 261 -2.51 -4.68 -0.75
C ILE A 261 -3.37 -3.44 -0.65
N THR A 262 -4.11 -3.30 0.44
CA THR A 262 -4.65 -2.01 0.85
C THR A 262 -3.86 -1.47 2.02
N THR A 263 -3.73 -0.16 2.10
CA THR A 263 -2.97 0.49 3.17
C THR A 263 -3.37 1.95 3.35
N HIS A 264 -3.21 2.44 4.58
CA HIS A 264 -3.21 3.87 4.95
C HIS A 264 -1.83 4.34 5.42
N SER A 265 -0.82 3.46 5.39
CA SER A 265 0.50 3.75 5.97
C SER A 265 1.47 4.41 4.99
N PRO A 266 2.02 5.59 5.33
CA PRO A 266 3.10 6.20 4.55
C PRO A 266 4.37 5.34 4.55
N TYR A 267 4.59 4.53 5.58
CA TYR A 267 5.74 3.64 5.69
C TYR A 267 5.69 2.50 4.66
N ILE A 268 4.50 1.98 4.37
CA ILE A 268 4.27 1.00 3.30
C ILE A 268 4.47 1.66 1.93
N LEU A 269 3.83 2.83 1.71
CA LEU A 269 3.90 3.54 0.43
C LEU A 269 5.33 3.95 0.08
N SER A 270 6.13 4.38 1.07
CA SER A 270 7.52 4.79 0.85
C SER A 270 8.47 3.66 0.43
N GLU A 271 8.13 2.40 0.68
CA GLU A 271 8.91 1.24 0.23
C GLU A 271 8.56 0.82 -1.23
N LEU A 272 7.53 1.38 -1.84
CA LEU A 272 7.04 1.04 -3.18
C LEU A 272 7.48 2.09 -4.23
N PRO A 273 7.71 1.71 -5.50
CA PRO A 273 7.92 2.66 -6.58
C PRO A 273 6.60 3.36 -6.97
N PRO A 274 6.65 4.52 -7.67
CA PRO A 274 5.44 5.28 -8.01
C PRO A 274 4.37 4.45 -8.74
N GLU A 275 4.74 3.67 -9.74
CA GLU A 275 3.85 2.83 -10.54
C GLU A 275 3.12 1.73 -9.73
N ALA A 276 3.55 1.50 -8.51
CA ALA A 276 2.96 0.54 -7.57
C ALA A 276 1.91 1.17 -6.62
N ARG A 277 1.71 2.48 -6.70
CA ARG A 277 0.83 3.20 -5.77
C ARG A 277 -0.40 3.71 -6.51
N ILE A 278 -1.58 3.31 -6.06
CA ILE A 278 -2.86 3.72 -6.65
C ILE A 278 -3.71 4.36 -5.56
N TYR A 279 -4.02 5.64 -5.73
CA TYR A 279 -4.94 6.36 -4.86
C TYR A 279 -6.38 6.22 -5.38
N LEU A 280 -7.29 5.79 -4.51
CA LEU A 280 -8.71 5.68 -4.79
C LEU A 280 -9.47 6.78 -4.07
N MET A 281 -10.27 7.54 -4.80
CA MET A 281 -11.10 8.61 -4.25
C MET A 281 -12.54 8.50 -4.71
N ASN A 282 -13.44 9.11 -3.95
CA ASN A 282 -14.82 9.30 -4.35
C ASN A 282 -14.91 10.58 -5.19
N GLY A 283 -15.37 10.48 -6.43
CA GLY A 283 -15.63 11.60 -7.32
C GLY A 283 -17.13 11.82 -7.53
N VAL A 284 -17.49 12.92 -8.20
CA VAL A 284 -18.88 13.26 -8.52
C VAL A 284 -19.53 12.21 -9.43
N GLU A 285 -18.79 11.65 -10.37
CA GLU A 285 -19.28 10.65 -11.34
C GLU A 285 -18.97 9.19 -10.91
N GLY A 286 -18.60 8.97 -9.65
CA GLY A 286 -18.20 7.67 -9.12
C GLY A 286 -16.78 7.67 -8.56
N LYS A 287 -16.18 6.50 -8.48
CA LYS A 287 -14.83 6.37 -7.93
C LYS A 287 -13.75 6.66 -8.98
N THR A 288 -12.65 7.24 -8.56
CA THR A 288 -11.51 7.54 -9.43
C THR A 288 -10.26 6.83 -8.89
N ALA A 289 -9.45 6.27 -9.79
CA ALA A 289 -8.18 5.64 -9.47
C ALA A 289 -7.03 6.46 -10.10
N VAL A 290 -6.13 6.95 -9.27
CA VAL A 290 -4.96 7.74 -9.70
C VAL A 290 -3.69 6.95 -9.39
N SER A 291 -2.92 6.62 -10.42
CA SER A 291 -1.66 5.88 -10.28
C SER A 291 -0.47 6.84 -10.16
N GLY A 292 0.59 6.37 -9.52
CA GLY A 292 1.86 7.11 -9.44
C GLY A 292 1.94 8.13 -8.32
N VAL A 293 0.98 8.13 -7.39
CA VAL A 293 0.94 9.11 -6.29
C VAL A 293 2.16 8.99 -5.35
N SER A 294 2.59 10.12 -4.80
CA SER A 294 3.56 10.11 -3.71
C SER A 294 2.92 9.70 -2.37
N PRO A 295 3.69 9.20 -1.40
CA PRO A 295 3.19 8.97 -0.05
C PRO A 295 2.63 10.25 0.57
N GLU A 296 3.28 11.38 0.35
CA GLU A 296 2.91 12.69 0.88
C GLU A 296 1.58 13.16 0.30
N PHE A 297 1.39 13.05 -1.03
CA PHE A 297 0.09 13.32 -1.66
C PHE A 297 -1.03 12.46 -1.08
N ALA A 298 -0.78 11.15 -0.93
CA ALA A 298 -1.76 10.25 -0.38
C ALA A 298 -2.14 10.62 1.07
N MET A 299 -1.15 11.02 1.88
CA MET A 299 -1.39 11.46 3.26
C MET A 299 -2.17 12.77 3.30
N THR A 300 -1.76 13.79 2.52
CA THR A 300 -2.47 15.07 2.44
C THR A 300 -3.95 14.91 2.04
N LYS A 301 -4.26 13.91 1.19
CA LYS A 301 -5.66 13.65 0.79
C LYS A 301 -6.46 12.85 1.81
N MET A 302 -5.80 12.15 2.74
CA MET A 302 -6.44 11.34 3.79
C MET A 302 -6.48 12.04 5.14
N ASP A 303 -5.74 13.13 5.30
CA ASP A 303 -5.57 13.89 6.52
C ASP A 303 -6.10 15.32 6.31
N GLU A 304 -6.41 16.02 7.38
CA GLU A 304 -6.73 17.45 7.37
C GLU A 304 -5.47 18.32 7.28
N GLU A 305 -4.29 17.74 7.51
CA GLU A 305 -2.99 18.42 7.47
C GLU A 305 -2.29 18.21 6.12
N ASN A 306 -1.58 19.25 5.67
CA ASN A 306 -0.74 19.15 4.49
C ASN A 306 0.57 18.39 4.81
N HIS A 307 0.85 17.37 4.01
CA HIS A 307 2.10 16.61 4.04
C HIS A 307 2.96 16.98 2.82
N PRO A 308 3.80 18.00 2.90
CA PRO A 308 4.57 18.47 1.75
C PRO A 308 5.62 17.45 1.32
N GLU A 309 5.86 17.38 0.02
CA GLU A 309 6.89 16.55 -0.61
C GLU A 309 8.25 17.26 -0.66
N CYS A 310 8.19 18.59 -0.67
CA CYS A 310 9.36 19.46 -0.78
C CYS A 310 9.27 20.64 0.19
N ASP A 311 10.36 20.97 0.84
CA ASP A 311 10.53 22.20 1.59
C ASP A 311 11.23 23.23 0.72
N VAL A 312 10.62 24.42 0.57
CA VAL A 312 11.18 25.56 -0.13
C VAL A 312 11.48 26.65 0.88
N TYR A 313 12.74 26.86 1.14
CA TYR A 313 13.22 27.90 2.06
C TYR A 313 13.44 29.20 1.28
N VAL A 314 12.90 30.30 1.79
CA VAL A 314 12.99 31.66 1.24
C VAL A 314 13.40 32.66 2.31
N GLU A 315 13.92 33.80 1.93
CA GLU A 315 14.49 34.75 2.89
C GLU A 315 13.40 35.34 3.80
N ASP A 316 12.30 35.81 3.23
CA ASP A 316 11.26 36.49 3.98
C ASP A 316 9.83 36.18 3.50
N VAL A 317 8.84 36.94 4.01
CA VAL A 317 7.43 36.79 3.66
C VAL A 317 7.14 37.31 2.24
N VAL A 318 7.90 38.27 1.74
CA VAL A 318 7.74 38.81 0.38
C VAL A 318 8.21 37.79 -0.63
N ALA A 319 9.40 37.22 -0.42
CA ALA A 319 9.93 36.12 -1.23
C ALA A 319 8.98 34.90 -1.18
N LYS A 320 8.39 34.58 -0.01
CA LYS A 320 7.36 33.53 0.12
C LYS A 320 6.16 33.81 -0.76
N THR A 321 5.64 35.03 -0.73
CA THR A 321 4.49 35.42 -1.53
C THR A 321 4.79 35.31 -3.02
N LEU A 322 5.94 35.83 -3.46
CA LEU A 322 6.39 35.75 -4.84
C LEU A 322 6.47 34.29 -5.33
N VAL A 323 7.16 33.44 -4.59
CA VAL A 323 7.30 32.01 -4.95
C VAL A 323 5.93 31.32 -4.98
N SER A 324 5.04 31.63 -4.02
CA SER A 324 3.68 31.09 -3.99
C SER A 324 2.88 31.48 -5.24
N GLU A 325 2.93 32.74 -5.64
CA GLU A 325 2.22 33.25 -6.83
C GLU A 325 2.80 32.68 -8.13
N VAL A 326 4.11 32.53 -8.23
CA VAL A 326 4.76 31.87 -9.38
C VAL A 326 4.27 30.44 -9.52
N ILE A 327 4.23 29.67 -8.43
CA ILE A 327 3.72 28.30 -8.44
C ILE A 327 2.23 28.28 -8.78
N ALA A 328 1.42 29.16 -8.18
CA ALA A 328 -0.02 29.23 -8.44
C ALA A 328 -0.36 29.61 -9.90
N SER A 329 0.50 30.42 -10.52
CA SER A 329 0.37 30.83 -11.92
C SER A 329 0.87 29.78 -12.92
N SER A 330 1.56 28.76 -12.44
CA SER A 330 2.06 27.68 -13.28
C SER A 330 0.92 26.78 -13.79
N ARG A 331 1.20 25.99 -14.84
CA ARG A 331 0.24 24.98 -15.34
C ARG A 331 -0.02 23.86 -14.33
N GLU A 332 0.86 23.67 -13.35
CA GLU A 332 0.80 22.63 -12.33
C GLU A 332 0.36 23.21 -10.97
N ARG A 333 -0.85 23.76 -10.91
CA ARG A 333 -1.41 24.38 -9.69
C ARG A 333 -1.41 23.48 -8.47
N GLU A 334 -1.39 22.17 -8.66
CA GLU A 334 -1.32 21.19 -7.56
C GLU A 334 0.02 21.20 -6.82
N LEU A 335 1.08 21.76 -7.41
CA LEU A 335 2.38 21.89 -6.75
C LEU A 335 2.30 22.68 -5.45
N LEU A 336 1.42 23.69 -5.36
CA LEU A 336 1.32 24.51 -4.15
C LEU A 336 0.92 23.72 -2.92
N SER A 337 0.10 22.67 -3.08
CA SER A 337 -0.29 21.76 -1.98
C SER A 337 0.80 20.73 -1.64
N ARG A 338 1.82 20.58 -2.49
CA ARG A 338 2.92 19.61 -2.35
C ARG A 338 4.21 20.24 -1.84
N VAL A 339 4.27 21.55 -1.71
CA VAL A 339 5.45 22.28 -1.21
C VAL A 339 5.12 23.03 0.08
N MET A 340 6.09 23.12 0.98
CA MET A 340 6.02 23.95 2.16
C MET A 340 7.01 25.11 2.01
N ILE A 341 6.51 26.33 1.91
CA ILE A 341 7.36 27.51 1.74
C ILE A 341 7.61 28.14 3.10
N ILE A 342 8.87 28.18 3.52
CA ILE A 342 9.31 28.50 4.88
C ILE A 342 10.27 29.70 4.84
N PRO A 343 9.88 30.87 5.37
CA PRO A 343 10.81 31.98 5.58
C PRO A 343 11.88 31.63 6.62
N PHE A 344 13.16 31.95 6.32
CA PHE A 344 14.27 31.65 7.24
C PHE A 344 14.92 32.92 7.85
N GLY A 345 14.70 34.08 7.32
CA GLY A 345 15.10 35.37 7.88
C GLY A 345 16.31 35.99 7.20
N THR A 346 17.52 35.64 7.49
CA THR A 346 18.71 36.30 6.94
C THR A 346 19.48 35.42 5.96
N ALA A 347 20.15 36.03 4.97
CA ALA A 347 20.93 35.34 3.95
C ALA A 347 21.98 34.36 4.55
N SER A 348 22.57 34.67 5.69
CA SER A 348 23.50 33.76 6.36
C SER A 348 22.87 32.45 6.80
N VAL A 349 21.60 32.48 7.24
CA VAL A 349 20.82 31.28 7.55
C VAL A 349 20.51 30.51 6.28
N GLY A 350 20.12 31.22 5.22
CA GLY A 350 19.88 30.62 3.91
C GLY A 350 21.11 29.88 3.35
N MET A 351 22.28 30.49 3.44
CA MET A 351 23.54 29.86 3.00
C MET A 351 23.85 28.57 3.81
N ALA A 352 23.60 28.56 5.11
CA ALA A 352 23.78 27.37 5.95
C ALA A 352 22.76 26.25 5.56
N LEU A 353 21.49 26.61 5.32
CA LEU A 353 20.46 25.69 4.86
C LEU A 353 20.80 25.13 3.47
N GLY A 354 21.30 25.98 2.55
CA GLY A 354 21.74 25.56 1.22
C GLY A 354 22.87 24.53 1.30
N GLN A 355 23.86 24.76 2.15
CA GLN A 355 24.94 23.80 2.36
C GLN A 355 24.42 22.47 2.94
N MET A 356 23.45 22.50 3.84
CA MET A 356 22.78 21.29 4.35
C MET A 356 22.00 20.57 3.26
N ALA A 357 21.28 21.29 2.41
CA ALA A 357 20.54 20.73 1.26
C ALA A 357 21.50 20.06 0.26
N HIS A 358 22.59 20.73 -0.10
CA HIS A 358 23.64 20.18 -0.96
C HIS A 358 24.23 18.88 -0.41
N ASN A 359 24.42 18.78 0.89
CA ASN A 359 24.95 17.60 1.58
C ASN A 359 23.88 16.54 1.91
N ASN A 360 22.64 16.66 1.37
CA ASN A 360 21.53 15.75 1.63
C ASN A 360 21.23 15.52 3.11
N ARG A 361 21.29 16.59 3.94
CA ARG A 361 21.05 16.52 5.38
C ARG A 361 19.58 16.66 5.77
N PHE A 362 18.72 17.04 4.86
CA PHE A 362 17.28 17.16 5.10
C PHE A 362 16.54 15.82 4.89
N PRO A 363 15.47 15.58 5.66
CA PRO A 363 14.69 14.34 5.55
C PRO A 363 13.88 14.23 4.25
N ARG A 364 13.59 15.38 3.60
CA ARG A 364 12.87 15.46 2.31
C ARG A 364 13.61 16.36 1.33
N THR A 365 13.13 16.38 0.08
CA THR A 365 13.66 17.28 -0.95
C THR A 365 13.58 18.72 -0.46
N THR A 366 14.67 19.45 -0.58
CA THR A 366 14.78 20.81 -0.05
C THR A 366 15.42 21.70 -1.11
N VAL A 367 14.80 22.86 -1.35
CA VAL A 367 15.32 23.94 -2.21
C VAL A 367 15.45 25.19 -1.35
N VAL A 368 16.54 25.93 -1.52
CA VAL A 368 16.79 27.17 -0.79
C VAL A 368 16.97 28.31 -1.81
N TYR A 369 16.10 29.31 -1.71
CA TYR A 369 16.21 30.54 -2.50
C TYR A 369 16.76 31.65 -1.62
N LEU A 370 17.75 32.36 -2.14
CA LEU A 370 18.20 33.67 -1.64
C LEU A 370 17.61 34.77 -2.52
N ASP A 371 17.46 35.95 -1.97
CA ASP A 371 17.00 37.12 -2.72
C ASP A 371 17.98 37.50 -3.83
N GLY A 372 17.51 38.25 -4.83
CA GLY A 372 18.27 38.57 -6.03
C GLY A 372 19.52 39.42 -5.77
N ASP A 373 19.54 40.18 -4.70
CA ASP A 373 20.66 41.02 -4.23
C ASP A 373 21.79 40.24 -3.53
N GLN A 374 21.58 38.96 -3.28
CA GLN A 374 22.54 38.09 -2.56
C GLN A 374 23.61 37.50 -3.50
N SER A 375 24.77 37.20 -2.96
CA SER A 375 25.82 36.49 -3.69
C SER A 375 25.49 34.99 -3.84
N PRO A 376 25.85 34.36 -4.97
CA PRO A 376 25.70 32.93 -5.15
C PRO A 376 26.35 32.11 -4.04
N ALA A 377 25.62 31.13 -3.48
CA ALA A 377 26.08 30.23 -2.44
C ALA A 377 25.80 28.77 -2.76
N GLN A 378 26.65 27.89 -2.25
CA GLN A 378 26.54 26.45 -2.53
C GLN A 378 25.19 25.89 -2.03
N GLY A 379 24.45 25.22 -2.92
CA GLY A 379 23.16 24.62 -2.60
C GLY A 379 22.00 25.61 -2.51
N CYS A 380 22.25 26.89 -2.83
CA CYS A 380 21.23 27.91 -2.95
C CYS A 380 20.98 28.27 -4.42
N THR A 381 19.76 28.67 -4.72
CA THR A 381 19.34 29.30 -5.97
C THR A 381 19.03 30.76 -5.68
N ILE A 382 19.45 31.69 -6.54
CA ILE A 382 19.15 33.10 -6.42
C ILE A 382 17.81 33.38 -7.11
N LEU A 383 16.93 34.15 -6.47
CA LEU A 383 15.72 34.65 -7.09
C LEU A 383 16.10 35.60 -8.25
N PRO A 384 15.32 35.62 -9.35
CA PRO A 384 15.62 36.47 -10.50
C PRO A 384 15.43 37.96 -10.19
N GLY A 385 16.22 38.82 -10.82
CA GLY A 385 16.02 40.28 -10.85
C GLY A 385 17.14 41.11 -10.24
N ASP A 386 18.25 40.54 -9.79
CA ASP A 386 19.44 41.24 -9.29
C ASP A 386 19.18 42.24 -8.14
N ASP A 387 18.02 42.13 -7.45
CA ASP A 387 17.60 43.01 -6.32
C ASP A 387 16.63 42.25 -5.43
N ALA A 388 16.26 42.85 -4.31
CA ALA A 388 15.25 42.30 -3.41
C ALA A 388 13.91 42.11 -4.13
N PRO A 389 13.11 41.04 -3.82
CA PRO A 389 11.88 40.74 -4.58
C PRO A 389 10.87 41.86 -4.69
N GLU A 390 10.71 42.69 -3.64
CA GLU A 390 9.81 43.82 -3.66
C GLU A 390 10.25 44.93 -4.65
N VAL A 391 11.56 45.14 -4.79
CA VAL A 391 12.13 46.14 -5.72
C VAL A 391 11.96 45.65 -7.15
N VAL A 392 12.20 44.34 -7.39
CA VAL A 392 12.01 43.73 -8.71
C VAL A 392 10.56 43.85 -9.18
N VAL A 393 9.60 43.50 -8.28
CA VAL A 393 8.17 43.59 -8.59
C VAL A 393 7.74 45.05 -8.81
N PHE A 394 8.20 45.99 -7.97
CA PHE A 394 7.87 47.39 -8.10
C PHE A 394 8.36 47.99 -9.44
N ASN A 395 9.56 47.63 -9.86
CA ASN A 395 10.15 48.14 -11.12
C ASN A 395 9.51 47.49 -12.38
N ALA A 396 8.81 46.35 -12.22
CA ALA A 396 8.12 45.65 -13.29
C ALA A 396 6.65 46.11 -13.52
N LEU A 397 6.10 46.87 -12.57
CA LEU A 397 4.75 47.46 -12.62
C LEU A 397 4.78 48.83 -13.31
#